data_a515a3109534185b0ffd6b3aa1d08c09
#
_entry.id   a515a3109534185b0ffd6b3aa1d08c09
#
_cell.length_a   1.000
_cell.length_b   1.000
_cell.length_c   1.000
_cell.angle_alpha   90.00
_cell.angle_beta   90.00
_cell.angle_gamma   90.00
#
_symmetry.space_group_name_H-M   'P 1'
#
loop_
_entity.id
_entity.type
_entity.pdbx_description
1 polymer ?
#
loop_
_entity_poly.entity_id
_entity_poly.type
_entity_poly.pdbx_seq_one_letter_code
_entity_poly.pdbx_strand_id
1 'polypeptide(L)'
;MKLTNYIVFQNFKSKQKDKNIQKLLNNLLNEENYILNSLSKSYKDSWNKRIKSKLNKYKNIILIGMGGSIMGSRAIYSFLSKKIKKNFYFIDNFEHNNLKKIKKINSLNLIISKSGNTLETIANSNIILERNVKNIFITENKDNYLRSLAHQLKSEIVDHNNYIGGRYSVLSEVGMLPAMLMGLDVKKFRNLNELIKKPSFIKSLINNVSNILSLIKKKKSNSIILNYDQKSEDLFYWYQQLVAESLGKKSSGILPIISKMPQDNHSLMQSYLDGTKNSFYTFFFAKDRSYNNIKNKELLKTHRYLRSKSLGEGWWAGALLCAHGAAAVV
;
A
#
# COMPACT_ATOMS: atom_id res chain seq x y z
N MET A 1 3.19 19.97 7.64
CA MET A 1 4.13 19.05 6.97
C MET A 1 4.28 19.56 5.54
N LYS A 2 5.46 20.05 5.15
CA LYS A 2 5.72 20.44 3.75
C LYS A 2 5.79 19.14 2.94
N LEU A 3 4.79 18.88 2.10
CA LEU A 3 4.85 17.86 1.07
C LEU A 3 5.85 18.35 0.03
N THR A 4 7.07 17.89 0.14
CA THR A 4 8.14 18.26 -0.78
C THR A 4 8.00 17.42 -2.04
N ASN A 5 8.37 18.00 -3.16
CA ASN A 5 8.35 17.37 -4.48
C ASN A 5 9.50 16.36 -4.57
N TYR A 6 9.24 15.11 -4.17
CA TYR A 6 10.27 14.06 -4.16
C TYR A 6 10.20 13.09 -5.34
N ILE A 7 9.30 13.33 -6.31
CA ILE A 7 9.31 12.54 -7.54
C ILE A 7 10.18 13.27 -8.54
N VAL A 8 11.35 12.72 -8.80
CA VAL A 8 12.30 13.23 -9.79
C VAL A 8 12.28 12.26 -10.97
N PHE A 9 11.95 12.79 -12.15
CA PHE A 9 12.05 12.05 -13.40
C PHE A 9 13.41 12.34 -14.03
N GLN A 10 14.35 11.41 -13.92
CA GLN A 10 15.62 11.46 -14.63
C GLN A 10 15.50 10.65 -15.91
N ASN A 11 16.06 11.17 -17.01
CA ASN A 11 16.04 10.56 -18.35
C ASN A 11 14.64 10.35 -18.97
N PHE A 12 13.59 10.82 -18.29
CA PHE A 12 12.21 10.80 -18.76
C PHE A 12 11.75 12.21 -19.09
N LYS A 13 12.26 12.78 -20.17
CA LYS A 13 11.65 14.02 -20.69
C LYS A 13 10.52 13.63 -21.62
N SER A 14 9.30 13.57 -21.11
CA SER A 14 8.13 13.67 -21.98
C SER A 14 8.18 15.02 -22.66
N LYS A 15 8.39 15.02 -23.98
CA LYS A 15 8.37 16.25 -24.79
C LYS A 15 6.97 16.84 -24.94
N GLN A 16 5.92 16.10 -24.54
CA GLN A 16 4.53 16.50 -24.70
C GLN A 16 3.94 16.87 -23.33
N LYS A 17 3.56 18.15 -23.19
CA LYS A 17 2.49 18.52 -22.26
C LYS A 17 1.21 17.91 -22.81
N ASP A 18 0.82 16.78 -22.28
CA ASP A 18 -0.39 16.10 -22.74
C ASP A 18 -1.62 16.85 -22.16
N LYS A 19 -2.11 17.82 -22.95
CA LYS A 19 -3.32 18.60 -22.62
C LYS A 19 -4.53 17.69 -22.40
N ASN A 20 -4.56 16.53 -23.04
CA ASN A 20 -5.64 15.57 -22.90
C ASN A 20 -5.63 14.92 -21.49
N ILE A 21 -4.46 14.52 -20.99
CA ILE A 21 -4.33 13.98 -19.62
C ILE A 21 -4.77 15.01 -18.59
N GLN A 22 -4.38 16.28 -18.77
CA GLN A 22 -4.82 17.36 -17.87
C GLN A 22 -6.34 17.54 -17.90
N LYS A 23 -6.96 17.51 -19.08
CA LYS A 23 -8.41 17.59 -19.23
C LYS A 23 -9.12 16.42 -18.55
N LEU A 24 -8.64 15.19 -18.77
CA LEU A 24 -9.19 13.99 -18.15
C LEU A 24 -9.05 14.02 -16.62
N LEU A 25 -7.91 14.48 -16.11
CA LEU A 25 -7.71 14.64 -14.66
C LEU A 25 -8.67 15.66 -14.07
N ASN A 26 -8.84 16.82 -14.72
CA ASN A 26 -9.77 17.83 -14.26
C ASN A 26 -11.22 17.31 -14.26
N ASN A 27 -11.63 16.59 -15.30
CA ASN A 27 -12.96 15.97 -15.35
C ASN A 27 -13.14 15.00 -14.17
N LEU A 28 -12.18 14.08 -13.96
CA LEU A 28 -12.21 13.12 -12.87
C LEU A 28 -12.30 13.81 -11.49
N LEU A 29 -11.59 14.90 -11.29
CA LEU A 29 -11.59 15.63 -10.00
C LEU A 29 -12.90 16.41 -9.75
N ASN A 30 -13.65 16.71 -10.81
CA ASN A 30 -14.94 17.40 -10.74
C ASN A 30 -16.13 16.42 -10.68
N GLU A 31 -15.92 15.14 -10.90
CA GLU A 31 -16.96 14.13 -10.78
C GLU A 31 -17.31 13.86 -9.30
N GLU A 32 -18.60 13.68 -9.03
CA GLU A 32 -19.05 13.11 -7.76
C GLU A 32 -18.70 11.61 -7.73
N ASN A 33 -17.59 11.29 -7.09
CA ASN A 33 -17.06 9.93 -7.06
C ASN A 33 -16.82 9.48 -5.62
N TYR A 34 -17.45 8.39 -5.20
CA TYR A 34 -17.33 7.85 -3.85
C TYR A 34 -15.88 7.50 -3.49
N ILE A 35 -15.07 7.05 -4.45
CA ILE A 35 -13.65 6.73 -4.22
C ILE A 35 -12.89 8.02 -3.91
N LEU A 36 -13.04 9.06 -4.73
CA LEU A 36 -12.39 10.36 -4.48
C LEU A 36 -12.88 11.00 -3.19
N ASN A 37 -14.18 10.85 -2.88
CA ASN A 37 -14.73 11.34 -1.62
C ASN A 37 -14.07 10.67 -0.41
N SER A 38 -13.80 9.35 -0.47
CA SER A 38 -13.12 8.64 0.61
C SER A 38 -11.69 9.14 0.89
N LEU A 39 -11.06 9.83 -0.06
CA LEU A 39 -9.75 10.47 0.08
C LEU A 39 -9.82 11.86 0.71
N SER A 40 -11.02 12.36 0.96
CA SER A 40 -11.29 13.71 1.49
C SER A 40 -11.49 13.70 3.00
N LYS A 41 -11.14 14.81 3.67
CA LYS A 41 -11.41 15.00 5.11
C LYS A 41 -12.90 15.07 5.45
N SER A 42 -13.76 15.34 4.47
CA SER A 42 -15.21 15.41 4.62
C SER A 42 -15.87 14.01 4.65
N TYR A 43 -15.15 12.95 4.26
CA TYR A 43 -15.70 11.60 4.28
C TYR A 43 -16.16 11.19 5.68
N LYS A 44 -17.37 10.66 5.76
CA LYS A 44 -17.98 10.19 7.00
C LYS A 44 -17.90 8.66 7.04
N ASP A 45 -17.15 8.17 8.00
CA ASP A 45 -17.06 6.73 8.25
C ASP A 45 -18.40 6.19 8.78
N SER A 46 -18.75 4.96 8.43
CA SER A 46 -20.01 4.31 8.81
C SER A 46 -20.02 3.83 10.27
N TRP A 47 -18.89 3.81 10.95
CA TRP A 47 -18.87 3.36 12.36
C TRP A 47 -19.27 4.45 13.36
N ASN A 48 -19.82 4.02 14.50
CA ASN A 48 -20.17 4.92 15.58
C ASN A 48 -18.89 5.51 16.24
N LYS A 49 -18.90 6.80 16.52
CA LYS A 49 -17.76 7.49 17.19
C LYS A 49 -17.37 6.85 18.54
N ARG A 50 -18.32 6.22 19.25
CA ARG A 50 -18.08 5.51 20.51
C ARG A 50 -17.30 4.20 20.34
N ILE A 51 -17.15 3.69 19.12
CA ILE A 51 -16.43 2.43 18.85
C ILE A 51 -14.98 2.50 19.33
N LYS A 52 -14.33 3.65 19.18
CA LYS A 52 -12.95 3.86 19.62
C LYS A 52 -12.76 3.59 21.11
N SER A 53 -13.60 4.15 21.97
CA SER A 53 -13.49 3.96 23.43
C SER A 53 -13.74 2.51 23.83
N LYS A 54 -14.71 1.84 23.20
CA LYS A 54 -15.02 0.43 23.44
C LYS A 54 -13.87 -0.51 23.03
N LEU A 55 -13.15 -0.19 21.96
CA LEU A 55 -12.13 -1.07 21.38
C LEU A 55 -10.70 -0.76 21.84
N ASN A 56 -10.52 0.34 22.55
CA ASN A 56 -9.16 0.74 22.95
C ASN A 56 -8.50 -0.23 23.93
N LYS A 57 -9.28 -0.99 24.69
CA LYS A 57 -8.80 -1.99 25.65
C LYS A 57 -8.09 -3.18 25.01
N TYR A 58 -8.40 -3.53 23.76
CA TYR A 58 -7.79 -4.67 23.10
C TYR A 58 -6.36 -4.35 22.65
N LYS A 59 -5.43 -5.24 23.00
CA LYS A 59 -4.00 -5.10 22.66
C LYS A 59 -3.61 -5.85 21.40
N ASN A 60 -4.31 -6.95 21.12
CA ASN A 60 -4.07 -7.82 19.96
C ASN A 60 -5.24 -7.71 18.99
N ILE A 61 -4.95 -7.33 17.76
CA ILE A 61 -5.95 -7.17 16.68
C ILE A 61 -5.65 -8.22 15.61
N ILE A 62 -6.60 -9.10 15.38
CA ILE A 62 -6.53 -10.14 14.36
C ILE A 62 -7.38 -9.66 13.19
N LEU A 63 -6.76 -9.33 12.09
CA LEU A 63 -7.41 -8.84 10.89
C LEU A 63 -7.47 -9.96 9.87
N ILE A 64 -8.69 -10.37 9.50
CA ILE A 64 -8.98 -11.47 8.58
C ILE A 64 -9.59 -10.87 7.32
N GLY A 65 -8.98 -11.10 6.17
CA GLY A 65 -9.46 -10.56 4.89
C GLY A 65 -8.55 -10.93 3.74
N MET A 66 -8.98 -10.65 2.52
CA MET A 66 -8.22 -10.95 1.31
C MET A 66 -8.03 -9.70 0.45
N GLY A 67 -6.87 -9.60 -0.21
CA GLY A 67 -6.58 -8.55 -1.17
C GLY A 67 -6.84 -7.14 -0.60
N GLY A 68 -7.69 -6.36 -1.27
CA GLY A 68 -8.01 -4.98 -0.86
C GLY A 68 -8.60 -4.84 0.54
N SER A 69 -9.17 -5.90 1.10
CA SER A 69 -9.70 -5.90 2.47
C SER A 69 -8.60 -5.86 3.54
N ILE A 70 -7.37 -6.19 3.21
CA ILE A 70 -6.27 -6.31 4.18
C ILE A 70 -5.00 -5.57 3.79
N MET A 71 -4.65 -5.54 2.50
CA MET A 71 -3.37 -5.00 2.03
C MET A 71 -3.14 -3.55 2.42
N GLY A 72 -4.16 -2.70 2.32
CA GLY A 72 -4.05 -1.29 2.73
C GLY A 72 -3.76 -1.12 4.22
N SER A 73 -4.41 -1.90 5.07
CA SER A 73 -4.17 -1.90 6.52
C SER A 73 -2.78 -2.42 6.89
N ARG A 74 -2.31 -3.46 6.19
CA ARG A 74 -0.96 -4.00 6.35
C ARG A 74 0.09 -2.97 5.94
N ALA A 75 -0.11 -2.29 4.80
CA ALA A 75 0.76 -1.21 4.35
C ALA A 75 0.89 -0.08 5.38
N ILE A 76 -0.22 0.35 5.97
CA ILE A 76 -0.23 1.37 7.03
C ILE A 76 0.55 0.87 8.25
N TYR A 77 0.31 -0.38 8.66
CA TYR A 77 0.98 -0.98 9.82
C TYR A 77 2.50 -1.06 9.63
N SER A 78 2.96 -1.62 8.52
CA SER A 78 4.40 -1.80 8.24
C SER A 78 5.12 -0.46 8.14
N PHE A 79 4.54 0.50 7.41
CA PHE A 79 5.15 1.80 7.19
C PHE A 79 5.22 2.65 8.48
N LEU A 80 4.21 2.56 9.35
CA LEU A 80 4.10 3.34 10.58
C LEU A 80 4.36 2.53 11.86
N SER A 81 4.92 1.34 11.75
CA SER A 81 5.13 0.38 12.86
C SER A 81 5.75 1.00 14.12
N LYS A 82 6.73 1.92 13.97
CA LYS A 82 7.35 2.62 15.10
C LYS A 82 6.37 3.46 15.94
N LYS A 83 5.21 3.82 15.42
CA LYS A 83 4.18 4.62 16.10
C LYS A 83 3.07 3.76 16.71
N ILE A 84 3.02 2.48 16.39
CA ILE A 84 1.93 1.57 16.74
C ILE A 84 2.35 0.75 17.93
N LYS A 85 1.54 0.79 19.01
CA LYS A 85 1.81 0.07 20.26
C LYS A 85 1.05 -1.26 20.38
N LYS A 86 0.05 -1.48 19.54
CA LYS A 86 -0.76 -2.71 19.54
C LYS A 86 -0.19 -3.73 18.57
N ASN A 87 -0.42 -5.00 18.86
CA ASN A 87 -0.03 -6.09 17.97
C ASN A 87 -1.11 -6.31 16.92
N PHE A 88 -0.72 -6.37 15.66
CA PHE A 88 -1.61 -6.71 14.56
C PHE A 88 -1.16 -8.01 13.91
N TYR A 89 -2.11 -8.91 13.71
CA TYR A 89 -1.94 -10.19 13.03
C TYR A 89 -2.81 -10.15 11.78
N PHE A 90 -2.19 -10.33 10.62
CA PHE A 90 -2.86 -10.27 9.33
C PHE A 90 -3.02 -11.68 8.77
N ILE A 91 -4.27 -12.09 8.53
CA ILE A 91 -4.63 -13.41 8.04
C ILE A 91 -5.24 -13.25 6.65
N ASP A 92 -4.44 -13.53 5.63
CA ASP A 92 -4.79 -13.38 4.21
C ASP A 92 -4.36 -14.58 3.37
N ASN A 93 -4.05 -15.69 4.01
CA ASN A 93 -3.72 -16.96 3.36
C ASN A 93 -4.15 -18.11 4.27
N PHE A 94 -4.17 -19.35 3.75
CA PHE A 94 -4.46 -20.57 4.50
C PHE A 94 -3.26 -21.08 5.35
N GLU A 95 -2.53 -20.18 5.97
CA GLU A 95 -1.38 -20.53 6.81
C GLU A 95 -1.81 -20.89 8.24
N HIS A 96 -1.89 -22.19 8.54
CA HIS A 96 -2.28 -22.65 9.87
C HIS A 96 -1.18 -22.51 10.94
N ASN A 97 0.09 -22.49 10.54
CA ASN A 97 1.22 -22.49 11.48
C ASN A 97 1.35 -21.19 12.31
N ASN A 98 0.90 -20.07 11.78
CA ASN A 98 0.98 -18.80 12.46
C ASN A 98 -0.17 -18.58 13.46
N LEU A 99 -1.27 -19.32 13.33
CA LEU A 99 -2.46 -19.17 14.21
C LEU A 99 -2.15 -19.57 15.66
N LYS A 100 -1.28 -20.54 15.88
CA LYS A 100 -0.85 -20.99 17.22
C LYS A 100 -0.09 -19.93 18.00
N LYS A 101 0.50 -18.95 17.31
CA LYS A 101 1.27 -17.84 17.92
C LYS A 101 0.41 -16.66 18.32
N ILE A 102 -0.86 -16.64 17.91
CA ILE A 102 -1.77 -15.50 18.18
C ILE A 102 -2.19 -15.55 19.65
N LYS A 103 -1.85 -14.50 20.39
CA LYS A 103 -2.34 -14.34 21.77
C LYS A 103 -3.82 -14.01 21.76
N LYS A 104 -4.65 -14.93 22.22
CA LYS A 104 -6.11 -14.76 22.26
C LYS A 104 -6.59 -13.84 23.39
N ILE A 105 -5.79 -13.69 24.44
CA ILE A 105 -6.10 -12.82 25.58
C ILE A 105 -6.07 -11.35 25.14
N ASN A 106 -7.12 -10.60 25.50
CA ASN A 106 -7.30 -9.19 25.11
C ASN A 106 -7.27 -8.97 23.59
N SER A 107 -7.86 -9.90 22.83
CA SER A 107 -7.89 -9.89 21.37
C SER A 107 -9.21 -9.39 20.82
N LEU A 108 -9.16 -8.81 19.64
CA LEU A 108 -10.28 -8.40 18.82
C LEU A 108 -10.09 -8.98 17.41
N ASN A 109 -11.08 -9.69 16.91
CA ASN A 109 -11.11 -10.11 15.51
C ASN A 109 -11.82 -9.03 14.67
N LEU A 110 -11.18 -8.65 13.57
CA LEU A 110 -11.72 -7.73 12.58
C LEU A 110 -11.80 -8.47 11.25
N ILE A 111 -13.03 -8.87 10.88
CA ILE A 111 -13.33 -9.68 9.70
C ILE A 111 -13.79 -8.75 8.59
N ILE A 112 -13.06 -8.74 7.47
CA ILE A 112 -13.29 -7.78 6.38
C ILE A 112 -13.48 -8.50 5.05
N SER A 113 -14.67 -8.39 4.50
CA SER A 113 -14.96 -8.77 3.11
C SER A 113 -16.10 -7.94 2.58
N LYS A 114 -15.87 -7.20 1.48
CA LYS A 114 -16.90 -6.38 0.86
C LYS A 114 -18.14 -7.23 0.52
N SER A 115 -17.96 -8.28 -0.29
CA SER A 115 -19.04 -9.17 -0.71
C SER A 115 -19.62 -10.01 0.43
N GLY A 116 -18.87 -10.17 1.53
CA GLY A 116 -19.21 -11.07 2.62
C GLY A 116 -19.18 -12.56 2.27
N ASN A 117 -18.80 -12.91 1.02
CA ASN A 117 -18.82 -14.28 0.47
C ASN A 117 -17.45 -14.76 -0.01
N THR A 118 -16.36 -14.05 0.34
CA THR A 118 -14.98 -14.46 -0.02
C THR A 118 -14.62 -15.73 0.72
N LEU A 119 -14.39 -16.83 -0.02
CA LEU A 119 -14.18 -18.17 0.51
C LEU A 119 -13.07 -18.23 1.55
N GLU A 120 -11.91 -17.64 1.26
CA GLU A 120 -10.75 -17.64 2.13
C GLU A 120 -11.02 -16.87 3.43
N THR A 121 -11.75 -15.75 3.35
CA THR A 121 -12.14 -14.98 4.54
C THR A 121 -13.11 -15.79 5.41
N ILE A 122 -14.06 -16.49 4.79
CA ILE A 122 -15.02 -17.36 5.49
C ILE A 122 -14.28 -18.52 6.16
N ALA A 123 -13.41 -19.22 5.44
CA ALA A 123 -12.65 -20.37 5.95
C ALA A 123 -11.76 -19.96 7.12
N ASN A 124 -10.97 -18.91 6.97
CA ASN A 124 -10.12 -18.38 8.04
C ASN A 124 -10.93 -17.90 9.25
N SER A 125 -12.09 -17.29 9.01
CA SER A 125 -12.99 -16.88 10.09
C SER A 125 -13.49 -18.09 10.88
N ASN A 126 -13.92 -19.16 10.23
CA ASN A 126 -14.40 -20.37 10.90
C ASN A 126 -13.31 -21.06 11.74
N ILE A 127 -12.04 -20.92 11.36
CA ILE A 127 -10.90 -21.49 12.12
C ILE A 127 -10.57 -20.63 13.35
N ILE A 128 -10.69 -19.29 13.23
CA ILE A 128 -10.16 -18.34 14.22
C ILE A 128 -11.22 -17.88 15.22
N LEU A 129 -12.49 -17.79 14.79
CA LEU A 129 -13.54 -17.23 15.61
C LEU A 129 -13.83 -18.11 16.83
N GLU A 130 -13.82 -17.47 17.99
CA GLU A 130 -14.20 -18.07 19.26
C GLU A 130 -15.33 -17.26 19.91
N ARG A 131 -16.23 -17.92 20.63
CA ARG A 131 -17.39 -17.28 21.29
C ARG A 131 -17.00 -16.19 22.29
N ASN A 132 -15.85 -16.34 22.93
CA ASN A 132 -15.38 -15.43 23.99
C ASN A 132 -14.50 -14.28 23.48
N VAL A 133 -14.21 -14.22 22.19
CA VAL A 133 -13.42 -13.15 21.58
C VAL A 133 -14.36 -12.15 20.92
N LYS A 134 -14.10 -10.86 21.12
CA LYS A 134 -14.89 -9.81 20.46
C LYS A 134 -14.63 -9.82 18.95
N ASN A 135 -15.75 -9.85 18.19
CA ASN A 135 -15.70 -9.82 16.73
C ASN A 135 -16.35 -8.54 16.21
N ILE A 136 -15.80 -8.00 15.13
CA ILE A 136 -16.37 -6.91 14.33
C ILE A 136 -16.26 -7.32 12.87
N PHE A 137 -17.35 -7.13 12.14
CA PHE A 137 -17.43 -7.44 10.72
C PHE A 137 -17.52 -6.15 9.91
N ILE A 138 -16.77 -6.08 8.80
CA ILE A 138 -16.88 -5.01 7.80
C ILE A 138 -17.32 -5.64 6.49
N THR A 139 -18.55 -5.39 6.07
CA THR A 139 -19.15 -5.94 4.85
C THR A 139 -20.23 -5.00 4.31
N GLU A 140 -20.60 -5.15 3.03
CA GLU A 140 -21.68 -4.31 2.45
C GLU A 140 -23.01 -4.57 3.14
N ASN A 141 -23.87 -3.53 3.10
CA ASN A 141 -25.24 -3.61 3.61
C ASN A 141 -26.15 -4.35 2.59
N LYS A 142 -25.86 -5.63 2.40
CA LYS A 142 -26.63 -6.59 1.60
C LYS A 142 -26.57 -7.94 2.28
N ASP A 143 -27.53 -8.81 1.99
CA ASP A 143 -27.53 -10.17 2.49
C ASP A 143 -26.30 -10.92 1.98
N ASN A 144 -25.49 -11.42 2.89
CA ASN A 144 -24.30 -12.19 2.61
C ASN A 144 -23.93 -13.06 3.83
N TYR A 145 -23.05 -14.03 3.61
CA TYR A 145 -22.66 -14.99 4.63
C TYR A 145 -22.09 -14.35 5.89
N LEU A 146 -21.14 -13.41 5.74
CA LEU A 146 -20.49 -12.78 6.91
C LEU A 146 -21.48 -11.92 7.70
N ARG A 147 -22.46 -11.28 7.06
CA ARG A 147 -23.51 -10.52 7.75
C ARG A 147 -24.42 -11.46 8.57
N SER A 148 -24.83 -12.58 7.99
CA SER A 148 -25.61 -13.61 8.68
C SER A 148 -24.82 -14.18 9.87
N LEU A 149 -23.54 -14.50 9.68
CA LEU A 149 -22.66 -14.97 10.76
C LEU A 149 -22.52 -13.92 11.88
N ALA A 150 -22.36 -12.65 11.52
CA ALA A 150 -22.26 -11.56 12.50
C ALA A 150 -23.54 -11.44 13.35
N HIS A 151 -24.72 -11.59 12.75
CA HIS A 151 -25.99 -11.62 13.47
C HIS A 151 -26.08 -12.83 14.42
N GLN A 152 -25.74 -14.03 13.97
CA GLN A 152 -25.69 -15.24 14.80
C GLN A 152 -24.76 -15.08 16.01
N LEU A 153 -23.61 -14.44 15.81
CA LEU A 153 -22.63 -14.19 16.87
C LEU A 153 -22.94 -12.93 17.70
N LYS A 154 -24.05 -12.24 17.43
CA LYS A 154 -24.41 -10.94 18.06
C LYS A 154 -23.24 -9.95 18.01
N SER A 155 -22.53 -9.93 16.89
CA SER A 155 -21.34 -9.11 16.68
C SER A 155 -21.69 -7.77 16.03
N GLU A 156 -20.82 -6.78 16.24
CA GLU A 156 -20.97 -5.46 15.64
C GLU A 156 -20.62 -5.51 14.15
N ILE A 157 -21.45 -4.88 13.32
CA ILE A 157 -21.26 -4.76 11.88
C ILE A 157 -20.97 -3.30 11.56
N VAL A 158 -19.96 -3.07 10.76
CA VAL A 158 -19.63 -1.78 10.13
C VAL A 158 -19.93 -1.91 8.65
N ASP A 159 -20.82 -1.09 8.14
CA ASP A 159 -21.21 -1.16 6.75
C ASP A 159 -20.07 -0.65 5.85
N HIS A 160 -19.64 -1.49 4.92
CA HIS A 160 -18.71 -1.10 3.85
C HIS A 160 -19.48 -0.33 2.77
N ASN A 161 -18.94 0.77 2.30
CA ASN A 161 -19.55 1.53 1.22
C ASN A 161 -19.64 0.70 -0.06
N ASN A 162 -20.85 0.48 -0.57
CA ASN A 162 -21.12 -0.39 -1.72
C ASN A 162 -20.44 0.09 -3.03
N TYR A 163 -20.19 1.39 -3.14
CA TYR A 163 -19.60 2.01 -4.34
C TYR A 163 -18.08 2.11 -4.32
N ILE A 164 -17.43 1.70 -3.21
CA ILE A 164 -15.99 1.66 -3.12
C ILE A 164 -15.50 0.23 -3.33
N GLY A 165 -14.77 -0.02 -4.41
CA GLY A 165 -14.18 -1.33 -4.69
C GLY A 165 -13.07 -1.69 -3.69
N GLY A 166 -12.85 -3.00 -3.44
CA GLY A 166 -11.89 -3.47 -2.44
C GLY A 166 -10.51 -2.85 -2.55
N ARG A 167 -9.91 -2.82 -3.74
CA ARG A 167 -8.58 -2.23 -3.97
C ARG A 167 -8.49 -0.72 -3.71
N TYR A 168 -9.62 -0.01 -3.71
CA TYR A 168 -9.71 1.44 -3.44
C TYR A 168 -10.08 1.77 -1.98
N SER A 169 -10.36 0.75 -1.16
CA SER A 169 -11.03 0.93 0.13
C SER A 169 -10.10 1.30 1.29
N VAL A 170 -8.80 1.50 1.06
CA VAL A 170 -7.83 1.78 2.13
C VAL A 170 -8.18 3.04 2.95
N LEU A 171 -8.77 4.08 2.34
CA LEU A 171 -9.19 5.29 3.05
C LEU A 171 -10.69 5.32 3.39
N SER A 172 -11.42 4.22 3.15
CA SER A 172 -12.75 3.98 3.69
C SER A 172 -12.68 3.23 5.03
N GLU A 173 -13.79 2.69 5.48
CA GLU A 173 -13.93 1.92 6.73
C GLU A 173 -12.89 0.80 6.83
N VAL A 174 -12.59 0.16 5.70
CA VAL A 174 -11.72 -1.02 5.59
C VAL A 174 -10.30 -0.77 6.07
N GLY A 175 -9.70 0.35 5.70
CA GLY A 175 -8.35 0.68 6.16
C GLY A 175 -8.33 1.64 7.34
N MET A 176 -9.37 2.48 7.49
CA MET A 176 -9.37 3.53 8.51
C MET A 176 -9.83 3.04 9.87
N LEU A 177 -10.70 2.02 9.98
CA LEU A 177 -11.01 1.40 11.26
C LEU A 177 -9.76 0.70 11.86
N PRO A 178 -9.02 -0.14 11.12
CA PRO A 178 -7.72 -0.62 11.57
C PRO A 178 -6.73 0.50 11.93
N ALA A 179 -6.63 1.54 11.12
CA ALA A 179 -5.71 2.67 11.40
C ALA A 179 -6.07 3.39 12.70
N MET A 180 -7.35 3.56 13.00
CA MET A 180 -7.82 4.09 14.28
C MET A 180 -7.44 3.16 15.44
N LEU A 181 -7.56 1.84 15.28
CA LEU A 181 -7.15 0.84 16.27
C LEU A 181 -5.62 0.83 16.47
N MET A 182 -4.85 1.17 15.44
CA MET A 182 -3.39 1.41 15.53
C MET A 182 -3.04 2.68 16.34
N GLY A 183 -4.03 3.48 16.72
CA GLY A 183 -3.82 4.74 17.43
C GLY A 183 -3.50 5.92 16.50
N LEU A 184 -3.72 5.77 15.22
CA LEU A 184 -3.43 6.79 14.21
C LEU A 184 -4.60 7.76 14.04
N ASP A 185 -4.29 8.98 13.63
CA ASP A 185 -5.30 10.00 13.30
C ASP A 185 -5.77 9.79 11.85
N VAL A 186 -6.96 9.23 11.69
CA VAL A 186 -7.58 8.91 10.41
C VAL A 186 -7.70 10.14 9.49
N LYS A 187 -7.98 11.33 10.05
CA LYS A 187 -8.12 12.55 9.26
C LYS A 187 -6.82 12.97 8.55
N LYS A 188 -5.67 12.55 9.08
CA LYS A 188 -4.36 12.85 8.46
C LYS A 188 -4.08 12.05 7.20
N PHE A 189 -4.78 10.94 6.98
CA PHE A 189 -4.66 10.15 5.75
C PHE A 189 -5.47 10.75 4.60
N ARG A 190 -6.56 11.47 4.89
CA ARG A 190 -7.51 11.98 3.91
C ARG A 190 -7.17 13.41 3.49
N ASN A 191 -6.08 13.56 2.73
CA ASN A 191 -5.54 14.87 2.35
C ASN A 191 -5.60 15.16 0.84
N LEU A 192 -6.41 14.45 0.06
CA LEU A 192 -6.47 14.67 -1.38
C LEU A 192 -6.76 16.13 -1.72
N ASN A 193 -7.74 16.74 -1.07
CA ASN A 193 -8.13 18.14 -1.32
C ASN A 193 -6.99 19.15 -1.13
N GLU A 194 -6.04 18.85 -0.23
CA GLU A 194 -4.86 19.67 -0.03
C GLU A 194 -3.76 19.39 -1.05
N LEU A 195 -3.69 18.15 -1.56
CA LEU A 195 -2.73 17.75 -2.59
C LEU A 195 -3.08 18.36 -3.95
N ILE A 196 -4.34 18.26 -4.36
CA ILE A 196 -4.80 18.76 -5.67
C ILE A 196 -4.71 20.28 -5.80
N LYS A 197 -4.72 21.02 -4.69
CA LYS A 197 -4.49 22.47 -4.68
C LYS A 197 -3.03 22.85 -5.00
N LYS A 198 -2.11 21.89 -5.03
CA LYS A 198 -0.69 22.16 -5.27
C LYS A 198 -0.34 21.96 -6.74
N PRO A 199 0.01 23.03 -7.49
CA PRO A 199 0.35 22.92 -8.92
C PRO A 199 1.50 21.93 -9.17
N SER A 200 2.46 21.87 -8.26
CA SER A 200 3.59 20.94 -8.36
C SER A 200 3.17 19.47 -8.27
N PHE A 201 2.19 19.14 -7.42
CA PHE A 201 1.64 17.78 -7.32
C PHE A 201 0.92 17.40 -8.61
N ILE A 202 0.03 18.28 -9.10
CA ILE A 202 -0.72 18.05 -10.35
C ILE A 202 0.24 17.88 -11.53
N LYS A 203 1.25 18.75 -11.64
CA LYS A 203 2.28 18.64 -12.69
C LYS A 203 3.02 17.31 -12.62
N SER A 204 3.44 16.88 -11.43
CA SER A 204 4.13 15.61 -11.24
C SER A 204 3.24 14.42 -11.60
N LEU A 205 1.96 14.46 -11.24
CA LEU A 205 0.99 13.43 -11.56
C LEU A 205 0.77 13.30 -13.08
N ILE A 206 0.54 14.42 -13.77
CA ILE A 206 0.39 14.47 -15.24
C ILE A 206 1.64 13.93 -15.93
N ASN A 207 2.84 14.37 -15.50
CA ASN A 207 4.09 13.91 -16.08
C ASN A 207 4.28 12.39 -15.88
N ASN A 208 3.97 11.88 -14.69
CA ASN A 208 4.07 10.45 -14.41
C ASN A 208 3.16 9.63 -15.33
N VAL A 209 1.88 10.02 -15.44
CA VAL A 209 0.91 9.34 -16.33
C VAL A 209 1.36 9.44 -17.79
N SER A 210 1.81 10.60 -18.28
CA SER A 210 2.30 10.78 -19.63
C SER A 210 3.49 9.89 -19.96
N ASN A 211 4.44 9.77 -19.01
CA ASN A 211 5.61 8.92 -19.16
C ASN A 211 5.24 7.44 -19.22
N ILE A 212 4.38 6.98 -18.30
CA ILE A 212 3.90 5.58 -18.30
C ILE A 212 3.16 5.26 -19.60
N LEU A 213 2.27 6.12 -20.08
CA LEU A 213 1.58 5.93 -21.35
C LEU A 213 2.54 5.89 -22.55
N SER A 214 3.59 6.72 -22.54
CA SER A 214 4.65 6.68 -23.57
C SER A 214 5.40 5.36 -23.56
N LEU A 215 5.69 4.81 -22.36
CA LEU A 215 6.36 3.51 -22.23
C LEU A 215 5.46 2.36 -22.68
N ILE A 216 4.18 2.38 -22.36
CA ILE A 216 3.21 1.39 -22.84
C ILE A 216 3.15 1.39 -24.37
N LYS A 217 3.11 2.57 -25.01
CA LYS A 217 3.17 2.71 -26.47
C LYS A 217 4.43 2.09 -27.07
N LYS A 218 5.55 2.11 -26.32
CA LYS A 218 6.80 1.45 -26.69
C LYS A 218 6.86 -0.04 -26.31
N LYS A 219 5.71 -0.65 -26.02
CA LYS A 219 5.58 -2.07 -25.62
C LYS A 219 6.33 -2.41 -24.31
N LYS A 220 6.55 -1.43 -23.43
CA LYS A 220 7.05 -1.66 -22.07
C LYS A 220 5.87 -1.96 -21.16
N SER A 221 5.61 -3.24 -20.93
CA SER A 221 4.45 -3.71 -20.16
C SER A 221 4.76 -4.01 -18.69
N ASN A 222 6.03 -4.21 -18.33
CA ASN A 222 6.42 -4.52 -16.95
C ASN A 222 6.91 -3.26 -16.25
N SER A 223 6.24 -2.91 -15.16
CA SER A 223 6.64 -1.80 -14.27
C SER A 223 7.36 -2.39 -13.06
N ILE A 224 8.69 -2.37 -13.07
CA ILE A 224 9.50 -2.94 -11.99
C ILE A 224 9.83 -1.86 -10.98
N ILE A 225 9.42 -2.05 -9.73
CA ILE A 225 9.73 -1.16 -8.62
C ILE A 225 10.90 -1.75 -7.85
N LEU A 226 12.07 -1.12 -7.97
CA LEU A 226 13.27 -1.44 -7.22
C LEU A 226 13.15 -0.81 -5.84
N ASN A 227 12.64 -1.56 -4.88
CA ASN A 227 12.31 -1.08 -3.55
C ASN A 227 13.48 -1.24 -2.58
N TYR A 228 14.14 -0.13 -2.23
CA TYR A 228 15.23 -0.06 -1.24
C TYR A 228 14.74 0.25 0.19
N ASP A 229 13.44 0.35 0.42
CA ASP A 229 12.86 0.58 1.75
C ASP A 229 11.97 -0.58 2.18
N GLN A 230 12.50 -1.41 3.06
CA GLN A 230 11.82 -2.61 3.55
C GLN A 230 10.44 -2.32 4.20
N LYS A 231 10.27 -1.14 4.83
CA LYS A 231 9.00 -0.75 5.45
C LYS A 231 7.91 -0.45 4.44
N SER A 232 8.27 -0.15 3.20
CA SER A 232 7.35 0.15 2.11
C SER A 232 6.96 -1.08 1.29
N GLU A 233 7.42 -2.27 1.65
CA GLU A 233 7.13 -3.49 0.90
C GLU A 233 5.62 -3.72 0.78
N ASP A 234 4.89 -3.71 1.89
CA ASP A 234 3.44 -3.90 1.89
C ASP A 234 2.69 -2.76 1.18
N LEU A 235 3.23 -1.53 1.19
CA LEU A 235 2.69 -0.42 0.39
C LEU A 235 2.74 -0.75 -1.10
N PHE A 236 3.83 -1.35 -1.56
CA PHE A 236 3.96 -1.72 -2.97
C PHE A 236 3.15 -2.96 -3.33
N TYR A 237 2.92 -3.92 -2.44
CA TYR A 237 1.97 -5.01 -2.69
C TYR A 237 0.53 -4.47 -2.83
N TRP A 238 0.13 -3.51 -2.01
CA TRP A 238 -1.15 -2.82 -2.22
C TRP A 238 -1.19 -2.06 -3.55
N TYR A 239 -0.13 -1.32 -3.90
CA TYR A 239 0.01 -0.64 -5.19
C TYR A 239 -0.06 -1.64 -6.36
N GLN A 240 0.58 -2.79 -6.23
CA GLN A 240 0.58 -3.86 -7.24
C GLN A 240 -0.85 -4.32 -7.54
N GLN A 241 -1.64 -4.62 -6.52
CA GLN A 241 -3.06 -4.96 -6.68
C GLN A 241 -3.83 -3.81 -7.33
N LEU A 242 -3.66 -2.59 -6.81
CA LEU A 242 -4.36 -1.41 -7.29
C LEU A 242 -4.16 -1.21 -8.80
N VAL A 243 -2.94 -1.32 -9.27
CA VAL A 243 -2.59 -1.10 -10.67
C VAL A 243 -2.98 -2.30 -11.54
N ALA A 244 -2.60 -3.51 -11.16
CA ALA A 244 -2.85 -4.71 -11.96
C ALA A 244 -4.35 -4.94 -12.17
N GLU A 245 -5.14 -4.89 -11.09
CA GLU A 245 -6.59 -5.13 -11.16
C GLU A 245 -7.36 -3.98 -11.85
N SER A 246 -6.83 -2.74 -11.80
CA SER A 246 -7.48 -1.60 -12.46
C SER A 246 -7.16 -1.52 -13.94
N LEU A 247 -5.91 -1.76 -14.34
CA LEU A 247 -5.42 -1.54 -15.70
C LEU A 247 -5.28 -2.82 -16.52
N GLY A 248 -5.13 -3.99 -15.89
CA GLY A 248 -4.95 -5.28 -16.55
C GLY A 248 -6.25 -5.82 -17.15
N LYS A 249 -6.78 -5.16 -18.18
CA LYS A 249 -8.03 -5.51 -18.84
C LYS A 249 -7.89 -5.43 -20.36
N LYS A 250 -8.64 -6.25 -21.09
CA LYS A 250 -8.70 -6.24 -22.56
C LYS A 250 -7.30 -6.34 -23.20
N SER A 251 -6.47 -7.23 -22.70
CA SER A 251 -5.09 -7.47 -23.15
C SER A 251 -4.19 -6.21 -23.10
N SER A 252 -4.49 -5.28 -22.20
CA SER A 252 -3.73 -4.04 -22.04
C SER A 252 -3.34 -3.82 -20.57
N GLY A 253 -2.58 -2.79 -20.31
CA GLY A 253 -2.14 -2.38 -18.97
C GLY A 253 -0.65 -2.60 -18.73
N ILE A 254 -0.28 -2.49 -17.47
CA ILE A 254 1.08 -2.76 -17.00
C ILE A 254 1.04 -3.81 -15.91
N LEU A 255 2.05 -4.67 -15.85
CA LEU A 255 2.27 -5.60 -14.78
C LEU A 255 3.25 -4.98 -13.77
N PRO A 256 2.79 -4.55 -12.60
CA PRO A 256 3.69 -4.06 -11.55
C PRO A 256 4.39 -5.24 -10.88
N ILE A 257 5.71 -5.15 -10.78
CA ILE A 257 6.57 -6.16 -10.15
C ILE A 257 7.34 -5.47 -9.04
N ILE A 258 7.34 -6.05 -7.85
CA ILE A 258 8.07 -5.53 -6.72
C ILE A 258 9.38 -6.30 -6.57
N SER A 259 10.49 -5.59 -6.63
CA SER A 259 11.83 -6.14 -6.44
C SER A 259 12.42 -5.64 -5.12
N LYS A 260 12.85 -6.60 -4.29
CA LYS A 260 13.39 -6.32 -2.94
C LYS A 260 14.87 -5.99 -3.02
N MET A 261 15.20 -4.73 -2.89
CA MET A 261 16.59 -4.30 -2.98
C MET A 261 17.25 -4.14 -1.60
N PRO A 262 18.54 -4.49 -1.48
CA PRO A 262 19.47 -4.96 -2.50
C PRO A 262 19.46 -6.48 -2.75
N GLN A 263 18.58 -7.25 -2.10
CA GLN A 263 18.52 -8.71 -2.21
C GLN A 263 18.48 -9.17 -3.68
N ASP A 264 17.61 -8.56 -4.47
CA ASP A 264 17.37 -8.92 -5.86
C ASP A 264 18.49 -8.46 -6.83
N ASN A 265 19.49 -7.72 -6.35
CA ASN A 265 20.72 -7.54 -7.10
C ASN A 265 21.45 -8.86 -7.37
N HIS A 266 21.24 -9.86 -6.49
CA HIS A 266 21.89 -11.18 -6.56
C HIS A 266 21.01 -12.25 -7.20
N SER A 267 19.76 -11.94 -7.55
CA SER A 267 18.80 -12.88 -8.12
C SER A 267 18.23 -12.43 -9.47
N LEU A 268 17.70 -11.21 -9.55
CA LEU A 268 16.92 -10.73 -10.70
C LEU A 268 17.66 -9.73 -11.57
N MET A 269 18.76 -9.11 -11.09
CA MET A 269 19.42 -8.01 -11.79
C MET A 269 19.94 -8.41 -13.17
N GLN A 270 20.47 -9.62 -13.35
CA GLN A 270 20.92 -10.11 -14.65
C GLN A 270 19.78 -10.10 -15.66
N SER A 271 18.60 -10.59 -15.27
CA SER A 271 17.40 -10.57 -16.14
C SER A 271 16.93 -9.14 -16.45
N TYR A 272 17.11 -8.22 -15.51
CA TYR A 272 16.74 -6.81 -15.73
C TYR A 272 17.68 -6.11 -16.73
N LEU A 273 18.97 -6.45 -16.72
CA LEU A 273 19.98 -5.86 -17.60
C LEU A 273 19.98 -6.48 -19.01
N ASP A 274 19.99 -7.81 -19.11
CA ASP A 274 20.20 -8.54 -20.36
C ASP A 274 18.99 -9.33 -20.84
N GLY A 275 17.93 -9.44 -20.02
CA GLY A 275 16.70 -10.15 -20.39
C GLY A 275 15.82 -9.38 -21.37
N THR A 276 14.53 -9.70 -21.38
CA THR A 276 13.54 -9.08 -22.27
C THR A 276 13.45 -7.57 -22.07
N LYS A 277 13.46 -6.80 -23.17
CA LYS A 277 13.44 -5.33 -23.12
C LYS A 277 12.03 -4.74 -23.03
N ASN A 278 11.12 -5.42 -22.35
CA ASN A 278 9.71 -5.01 -22.16
C ASN A 278 9.43 -4.36 -20.81
N SER A 279 10.47 -4.03 -20.05
CA SER A 279 10.36 -3.47 -18.69
C SER A 279 10.76 -2.00 -18.63
N PHE A 280 10.26 -1.30 -17.62
CA PHE A 280 10.77 -0.01 -17.15
C PHE A 280 10.88 -0.04 -15.63
N TYR A 281 11.77 0.80 -15.08
CA TYR A 281 12.19 0.70 -13.70
C TYR A 281 11.87 1.97 -12.93
N THR A 282 11.41 1.79 -11.68
CA THR A 282 11.19 2.88 -10.72
C THR A 282 12.02 2.59 -9.48
N PHE A 283 12.95 3.48 -9.15
CA PHE A 283 13.71 3.38 -7.91
C PHE A 283 12.94 4.03 -6.78
N PHE A 284 12.74 3.29 -5.72
CA PHE A 284 12.10 3.78 -4.52
C PHE A 284 12.99 3.61 -3.29
N PHE A 285 13.07 4.64 -2.50
CA PHE A 285 13.75 4.62 -1.20
C PHE A 285 13.13 5.67 -0.30
N ALA A 286 13.23 5.43 1.01
CA ALA A 286 12.85 6.38 2.03
C ALA A 286 14.10 6.88 2.77
N LYS A 287 14.25 8.19 2.88
CA LYS A 287 15.32 8.78 3.68
C LYS A 287 14.97 8.65 5.16
N ASP A 288 15.46 7.60 5.82
CA ASP A 288 15.27 7.39 7.26
C ASP A 288 16.57 7.71 8.01
N ARG A 289 16.52 8.67 8.92
CA ARG A 289 17.66 9.05 9.77
C ARG A 289 17.98 8.00 10.85
N SER A 290 17.18 6.98 11.00
CA SER A 290 17.33 5.93 12.02
C SER A 290 18.13 4.71 11.56
N TYR A 291 18.74 4.74 10.38
CA TYR A 291 19.66 3.68 9.95
C TYR A 291 20.90 3.65 10.84
N ASN A 292 21.30 2.45 11.26
CA ASN A 292 22.53 2.26 11.99
C ASN A 292 23.73 2.65 11.13
N ASN A 293 24.58 3.51 11.67
CA ASN A 293 25.85 3.82 11.01
C ASN A 293 26.77 2.60 11.03
N ILE A 294 27.58 2.45 9.98
CA ILE A 294 28.65 1.44 9.97
C ILE A 294 29.62 1.78 11.10
N LYS A 295 29.72 0.87 12.08
CA LYS A 295 30.57 1.08 13.28
C LYS A 295 32.06 0.88 12.98
N ASN A 296 32.38 0.00 12.03
CA ASN A 296 33.77 -0.30 11.71
C ASN A 296 34.34 0.71 10.71
N LYS A 297 35.17 1.61 11.21
CA LYS A 297 35.83 2.67 10.40
C LYS A 297 36.85 2.11 9.37
N GLU A 298 37.38 0.92 9.57
CA GLU A 298 38.31 0.30 8.63
C GLU A 298 37.60 -0.21 7.38
N LEU A 299 36.39 -0.78 7.52
CA LEU A 299 35.52 -1.12 6.40
C LEU A 299 35.20 0.11 5.52
N LEU A 300 35.08 1.30 6.15
CA LEU A 300 34.86 2.54 5.43
C LEU A 300 36.10 3.00 4.62
N LYS A 301 37.31 2.60 5.02
CA LYS A 301 38.56 2.93 4.32
C LYS A 301 38.77 2.05 3.09
N THR A 302 38.39 0.78 3.15
CA THR A 302 38.64 -0.23 2.12
C THR A 302 37.68 -0.17 0.93
N HIS A 303 36.45 0.29 1.14
CA HIS A 303 35.44 0.37 0.08
C HIS A 303 35.03 1.81 -0.23
N ARG A 304 35.28 2.27 -1.45
CA ARG A 304 34.88 3.60 -1.96
C ARG A 304 33.39 3.89 -1.77
N TYR A 305 32.52 2.85 -1.83
CA TYR A 305 31.08 2.92 -1.62
C TYR A 305 30.67 3.19 -0.18
N LEU A 306 31.48 2.77 0.78
CA LEU A 306 31.19 2.94 2.20
C LEU A 306 31.68 4.29 2.73
N ARG A 307 32.42 5.05 1.91
CA ARG A 307 32.95 6.38 2.27
C ARG A 307 31.91 7.50 2.21
N SER A 308 30.78 7.31 1.56
CA SER A 308 29.69 8.29 1.59
C SER A 308 29.00 8.25 2.94
N LYS A 309 28.89 9.38 3.55
CA LYS A 309 28.75 9.73 4.99
C LYS A 309 27.64 9.10 5.81
N SER A 310 26.79 8.28 5.29
CA SER A 310 25.82 7.51 6.05
C SER A 310 25.25 6.38 5.18
N LEU A 311 24.86 5.27 5.79
CA LEU A 311 24.13 4.22 5.06
C LEU A 311 22.92 4.77 4.30
N GLY A 312 22.34 5.90 4.75
CA GLY A 312 21.29 6.61 4.03
C GLY A 312 21.74 7.26 2.71
N GLU A 313 23.03 7.58 2.56
CA GLU A 313 23.59 8.17 1.33
C GLU A 313 24.44 7.18 0.51
N GLY A 314 25.04 6.18 1.15
CA GLY A 314 25.90 5.18 0.49
C GLY A 314 25.16 4.12 -0.29
N TRP A 315 23.97 3.77 0.13
CA TRP A 315 23.07 2.90 -0.62
C TRP A 315 22.67 3.51 -1.97
N TRP A 316 22.65 4.83 -2.06
CA TRP A 316 22.40 5.58 -3.28
C TRP A 316 23.46 5.42 -4.33
N ALA A 317 24.72 5.47 -3.93
CA ALA A 317 25.81 5.32 -4.85
C ALA A 317 25.85 3.92 -5.46
N GLY A 318 25.52 2.88 -4.67
CA GLY A 318 25.35 1.52 -5.16
C GLY A 318 24.13 1.38 -6.09
N ALA A 319 22.98 1.93 -5.68
CA ALA A 319 21.77 1.95 -6.50
C ALA A 319 21.95 2.78 -7.77
N LEU A 320 22.61 3.94 -7.70
CA LEU A 320 22.95 4.77 -8.86
C LEU A 320 23.95 4.09 -9.81
N LEU A 321 24.90 3.33 -9.31
CA LEU A 321 25.84 2.59 -10.16
C LEU A 321 25.20 1.39 -10.86
N CYS A 322 24.33 0.68 -10.16
CA CYS A 322 23.47 -0.32 -10.80
C CYS A 322 22.49 0.34 -11.78
N ALA A 323 21.99 1.55 -11.46
CA ALA A 323 21.11 2.31 -12.33
C ALA A 323 21.84 2.90 -13.55
N HIS A 324 23.10 3.32 -13.41
CA HIS A 324 23.90 3.79 -14.56
C HIS A 324 24.21 2.65 -15.53
N GLY A 325 24.45 1.44 -15.02
CA GLY A 325 24.53 0.25 -15.86
C GLY A 325 23.20 -0.06 -16.57
N ALA A 326 22.08 0.07 -15.87
CA ALA A 326 20.75 -0.16 -16.45
C ALA A 326 20.26 1.01 -17.33
N ALA A 327 20.60 2.26 -17.01
CA ALA A 327 20.21 3.43 -17.79
C ALA A 327 21.06 3.63 -19.05
N ALA A 328 22.25 3.06 -19.12
CA ALA A 328 23.07 3.05 -20.33
C ALA A 328 22.57 2.05 -21.40
N VAL A 329 21.62 1.18 -21.03
CA VAL A 329 21.04 0.15 -21.92
C VAL A 329 19.59 0.50 -22.31
N VAL A 330 18.99 1.56 -21.77
CA VAL A 330 17.65 2.09 -22.12
C VAL A 330 17.79 3.45 -22.75
#